data_01886201ee558e3891cb0feb9b9b065b
#
_entry.id   01886201ee558e3891cb0feb9b9b065b
#
_cell.length_a   1.000
_cell.length_b   1.000
_cell.length_c   1.000
_cell.angle_alpha   90.00
_cell.angle_beta   90.00
_cell.angle_gamma   90.00
#
_symmetry.space_group_name_H-M   'P 1'
#
loop_
_entity.id
_entity.type
_entity.pdbx_description
1 polymer ?
#
loop_
_entity_poly.entity_id
_entity_poly.type
_entity_poly.pdbx_seq_one_letter_code
_entity_poly.pdbx_strand_id
1 'polypeptide(L)'
;MTENLNESFFKLMKQKQDKIDRRIKTSIRDIGEAGEHKFICEAFIYFQQSNSPEKYFIFERLVRESIIGFSSEKKLKKGDVEYRISYYIVSRKPNAKTFGKWVFGQFCPMIPAEDFEGLIKKARQENIII
;
A
#
# COMPACT_ATOMS: atom_id res chain seq x y z
N MET A 1 -11.64 27.59 0.20
CA MET A 1 -10.29 27.23 0.69
C MET A 1 -9.87 25.89 0.15
N THR A 2 -8.67 25.82 -0.36
CA THR A 2 -8.10 24.55 -0.78
C THR A 2 -7.56 23.79 0.43
N GLU A 3 -7.87 22.53 0.50
CA GLU A 3 -7.31 21.64 1.51
C GLU A 3 -5.80 21.49 1.30
N ASN A 4 -5.00 21.51 2.35
CA ASN A 4 -3.57 21.27 2.19
C ASN A 4 -3.27 19.79 1.94
N LEU A 5 -2.08 19.51 1.41
CA LEU A 5 -1.70 18.16 1.00
C LEU A 5 -1.69 17.17 2.17
N ASN A 6 -1.24 17.60 3.35
CA ASN A 6 -1.21 16.71 4.50
C ASN A 6 -2.61 16.32 4.96
N GLU A 7 -3.53 17.28 4.99
CA GLU A 7 -4.92 17.00 5.38
C GLU A 7 -5.57 16.02 4.40
N SER A 8 -5.37 16.21 3.10
CA SER A 8 -5.94 15.31 2.09
C SER A 8 -5.32 13.91 2.18
N PHE A 9 -4.01 13.81 2.47
CA PHE A 9 -3.38 12.52 2.70
C PHE A 9 -3.97 11.81 3.92
N PHE A 10 -4.13 12.51 5.03
CA PHE A 10 -4.67 11.90 6.24
C PHE A 10 -6.12 11.47 6.09
N LYS A 11 -6.91 12.16 5.26
CA LYS A 11 -8.24 11.69 4.89
C LYS A 11 -8.19 10.35 4.16
N LEU A 12 -7.23 10.20 3.22
CA LEU A 12 -7.04 8.93 2.52
C LEU A 12 -6.67 7.81 3.50
N MET A 13 -5.83 8.11 4.48
CA MET A 13 -5.43 7.11 5.49
C MET A 13 -6.61 6.72 6.39
N LYS A 14 -7.47 7.65 6.73
CA LYS A 14 -8.71 7.36 7.46
C LYS A 14 -9.64 6.45 6.66
N GLN A 15 -9.79 6.73 5.37
CA GLN A 15 -10.60 5.89 4.47
C GLN A 15 -10.02 4.49 4.37
N LYS A 16 -8.70 4.36 4.31
CA LYS A 16 -8.03 3.07 4.29
C LYS A 16 -8.28 2.30 5.59
N GLN A 17 -8.16 2.96 6.74
CA GLN A 17 -8.41 2.33 8.03
C GLN A 17 -9.88 1.88 8.14
N ASP A 18 -10.82 2.65 7.64
CA ASP A 18 -12.23 2.26 7.62
C ASP A 18 -12.44 0.99 6.80
N LYS A 19 -11.81 0.88 5.65
CA LYS A 19 -11.88 -0.35 4.83
C LYS A 19 -11.28 -1.55 5.56
N ILE A 20 -10.19 -1.34 6.30
CA ILE A 20 -9.57 -2.39 7.11
C ILE A 20 -10.53 -2.84 8.20
N ASP A 21 -11.14 -1.90 8.91
CA ASP A 21 -12.09 -2.20 9.99
C ASP A 21 -13.30 -2.98 9.47
N ARG A 22 -13.74 -2.71 8.25
CA ARG A 22 -14.83 -3.42 7.59
C ARG A 22 -14.38 -4.69 6.87
N ARG A 23 -13.08 -5.03 6.92
CA ARG A 23 -12.47 -6.22 6.32
C ARG A 23 -12.78 -6.36 4.83
N ILE A 24 -12.65 -5.27 4.09
CA ILE A 24 -12.88 -5.25 2.65
C ILE A 24 -11.74 -5.97 1.94
N LYS A 25 -12.09 -6.89 1.05
CA LYS A 25 -11.11 -7.67 0.28
C LYS A 25 -10.52 -6.82 -0.84
N THR A 26 -9.23 -7.00 -1.06
CA THR A 26 -8.48 -6.38 -2.16
C THR A 26 -8.00 -7.45 -3.13
N SER A 27 -8.19 -7.21 -4.41
CA SER A 27 -7.73 -8.09 -5.46
C SER A 27 -6.34 -7.64 -5.92
N ILE A 28 -5.38 -8.56 -5.92
CA ILE A 28 -4.00 -8.29 -6.35
C ILE A 28 -3.62 -9.32 -7.39
N ARG A 29 -3.06 -8.85 -8.51
CA ARG A 29 -2.58 -9.71 -9.60
C ARG A 29 -1.11 -9.48 -9.84
N ASP A 30 -0.38 -10.56 -10.05
CA ASP A 30 0.99 -10.50 -10.49
C ASP A 30 1.06 -10.46 -12.02
N ILE A 31 2.04 -9.74 -12.53
CA ILE A 31 2.29 -9.69 -13.97
C ILE A 31 2.68 -11.09 -14.45
N GLY A 32 2.04 -11.53 -15.51
CA GLY A 32 2.34 -12.83 -16.12
C GLY A 32 1.63 -14.02 -15.48
N GLU A 33 0.87 -13.80 -14.42
CA GLU A 33 0.06 -14.87 -13.82
C GLU A 33 -1.39 -14.82 -14.31
N ALA A 34 -1.92 -16.00 -14.62
CA ALA A 34 -3.35 -16.18 -14.78
C ALA A 34 -3.93 -16.34 -13.38
N GLY A 35 -5.06 -15.68 -13.11
CA GLY A 35 -5.74 -15.82 -11.84
C GLY A 35 -5.71 -14.58 -11.00
N GLU A 36 -6.39 -14.66 -9.89
CA GLU A 36 -6.62 -13.52 -9.00
C GLU A 36 -6.41 -13.96 -7.55
N HIS A 37 -5.66 -13.12 -6.82
CA HIS A 37 -5.41 -13.31 -5.40
C HIS A 37 -6.18 -12.26 -4.62
N LYS A 38 -7.03 -12.70 -3.70
CA LYS A 38 -7.75 -11.77 -2.82
C LYS A 38 -7.13 -11.78 -1.43
N PHE A 39 -6.90 -10.58 -0.94
CA PHE A 39 -6.31 -10.36 0.37
C PHE A 39 -7.20 -9.46 1.22
N ILE A 40 -7.04 -9.60 2.53
CA ILE A 40 -7.51 -8.62 3.50
C ILE A 40 -6.28 -7.91 4.05
N CYS A 41 -6.27 -6.58 4.00
CA CYS A 41 -5.26 -5.81 4.69
C CYS A 41 -5.62 -5.78 6.17
N GLU A 42 -4.75 -6.30 7.03
CA GLU A 42 -4.99 -6.35 8.47
C GLU A 42 -4.48 -5.11 9.18
N ALA A 43 -3.39 -4.56 8.69
CA ALA A 43 -2.74 -3.43 9.32
C ALA A 43 -1.81 -2.74 8.33
N PHE A 44 -1.55 -1.47 8.55
CA PHE A 44 -0.62 -0.71 7.73
C PHE A 44 0.00 0.43 8.52
N ILE A 45 1.13 0.91 8.01
CA ILE A 45 1.71 2.18 8.40
C ILE A 45 2.00 3.01 7.16
N TYR A 46 2.17 4.30 7.36
CA TYR A 46 2.69 5.20 6.34
C TYR A 46 3.95 5.90 6.85
N PHE A 47 4.83 6.22 5.92
CA PHE A 47 6.13 6.82 6.22
C PHE A 47 6.46 7.82 5.12
N GLN A 48 6.58 9.10 5.48
CA GLN A 48 6.89 10.14 4.49
C GLN A 48 8.32 9.99 3.99
N GLN A 49 8.51 10.07 2.67
CA GLN A 49 9.85 10.07 2.11
C GLN A 49 10.61 11.29 2.59
N SER A 50 11.81 11.11 3.12
CA SER A 50 12.56 12.17 3.79
C SER A 50 12.90 13.35 2.89
N ASN A 51 13.08 13.09 1.59
CA ASN A 51 13.43 14.12 0.62
C ASN A 51 12.29 14.56 -0.27
N SER A 52 11.04 14.22 0.07
CA SER A 52 9.87 14.64 -0.69
C SER A 52 8.63 14.73 0.19
N PRO A 53 8.08 15.94 0.40
CA PRO A 53 6.84 16.08 1.15
C PRO A 53 5.61 15.58 0.37
N GLU A 54 5.77 15.28 -0.90
CA GLU A 54 4.69 14.85 -1.80
C GLU A 54 4.67 13.34 -2.03
N LYS A 55 5.35 12.57 -1.17
CA LYS A 55 5.37 11.12 -1.31
C LYS A 55 5.39 10.43 0.05
N TYR A 56 4.53 9.43 0.22
CA TYR A 56 4.48 8.57 1.39
C TYR A 56 4.57 7.12 0.96
N PHE A 57 5.39 6.35 1.66
CA PHE A 57 5.38 4.90 1.54
C PHE A 57 4.28 4.32 2.41
N ILE A 58 3.67 3.25 1.93
CA ILE A 58 2.67 2.49 2.67
C ILE A 58 3.20 1.07 2.83
N PHE A 59 3.28 0.61 4.06
CA PHE A 59 3.70 -0.75 4.36
C PHE A 59 2.49 -1.50 4.94
N GLU A 60 2.07 -2.55 4.27
CA GLU A 60 0.86 -3.28 4.62
C GLU A 60 1.16 -4.73 4.99
N ARG A 61 0.42 -5.25 5.95
CA ARG A 61 0.33 -6.69 6.20
C ARG A 61 -0.96 -7.20 5.57
N LEU A 62 -0.81 -8.13 4.65
CA LEU A 62 -1.92 -8.71 3.89
C LEU A 62 -2.08 -10.16 4.29
N VAL A 63 -3.34 -10.60 4.43
CA VAL A 63 -3.67 -12.01 4.67
C VAL A 63 -4.44 -12.53 3.48
N ARG A 64 -3.96 -13.63 2.92
CA ARG A 64 -4.59 -14.26 1.76
C ARG A 64 -5.96 -14.81 2.13
N GLU A 65 -6.99 -14.37 1.44
CA GLU A 65 -8.37 -14.78 1.66
C GLU A 65 -8.81 -15.86 0.67
N SER A 66 -8.49 -15.67 -0.60
CA SER A 66 -8.86 -16.62 -1.65
C SER A 66 -7.93 -16.54 -2.86
N ILE A 67 -7.97 -17.60 -3.66
CA ILE A 67 -7.17 -17.75 -4.86
C ILE A 67 -8.10 -18.24 -5.96
N ILE A 68 -8.14 -17.55 -7.11
CA ILE A 68 -8.99 -17.88 -8.24
C ILE A 68 -8.12 -18.02 -9.48
N GLY A 69 -8.32 -19.11 -10.27
CA GLY A 69 -7.59 -19.33 -11.52
C GLY A 69 -6.10 -19.60 -11.33
N PHE A 70 -5.75 -20.32 -10.32
CA PHE A 70 -4.40 -20.48 -9.82
C PHE A 70 -3.62 -21.61 -10.52
N SER A 71 -2.30 -21.44 -10.64
CA SER A 71 -1.38 -22.49 -11.08
C SER A 71 -1.07 -23.47 -9.95
N SER A 72 -1.22 -24.77 -10.20
CA SER A 72 -0.97 -25.81 -9.21
C SER A 72 0.47 -25.92 -8.75
N GLU A 73 1.41 -25.25 -9.42
CA GLU A 73 2.82 -25.26 -9.04
C GLU A 73 3.13 -24.43 -7.78
N LYS A 74 2.29 -23.47 -7.47
CA LYS A 74 2.48 -22.62 -6.28
C LYS A 74 1.75 -23.19 -5.07
N LYS A 75 2.46 -23.29 -3.95
CA LYS A 75 1.90 -23.75 -2.68
C LYS A 75 1.31 -22.56 -1.92
N LEU A 76 0.18 -22.06 -2.38
CA LEU A 76 -0.51 -20.94 -1.78
C LEU A 76 -1.72 -21.43 -0.99
N LYS A 77 -1.99 -20.82 0.14
CA LYS A 77 -3.15 -21.18 0.95
C LYS A 77 -3.74 -19.98 1.67
N LYS A 78 -5.03 -20.08 1.96
CA LYS A 78 -5.74 -19.10 2.78
C LYS A 78 -5.02 -18.94 4.12
N GLY A 79 -4.88 -17.70 4.56
CA GLY A 79 -4.20 -17.36 5.81
C GLY A 79 -2.72 -17.03 5.64
N ASP A 80 -2.13 -17.23 4.46
CA ASP A 80 -0.75 -16.83 4.21
C ASP A 80 -0.60 -15.32 4.41
N VAL A 81 0.43 -14.92 5.16
CA VAL A 81 0.74 -13.52 5.41
C VAL A 81 1.78 -13.06 4.40
N GLU A 82 1.50 -11.91 3.76
CA GLU A 82 2.43 -11.27 2.86
C GLU A 82 2.48 -9.78 3.16
N TYR A 83 3.59 -9.15 2.82
CA TYR A 83 3.77 -7.72 3.01
C TYR A 83 3.83 -7.04 1.65
N ARG A 84 3.25 -5.85 1.59
CA ARG A 84 3.31 -5.02 0.38
C ARG A 84 3.83 -3.64 0.75
N ILE A 85 4.80 -3.15 -0.03
CA ILE A 85 5.23 -1.77 0.04
C ILE A 85 4.73 -1.08 -1.22
N SER A 86 3.90 -0.08 -1.03
CA SER A 86 3.37 0.76 -2.09
C SER A 86 3.61 2.22 -1.72
N TYR A 87 3.08 3.15 -2.48
CA TYR A 87 3.24 4.57 -2.17
C TYR A 87 2.08 5.39 -2.68
N TYR A 88 1.91 6.56 -2.07
CA TYR A 88 1.13 7.65 -2.62
C TYR A 88 2.07 8.77 -3.01
N ILE A 89 1.81 9.36 -4.16
CA ILE A 89 2.57 10.50 -4.66
C ILE A 89 1.60 11.55 -5.19
N VAL A 90 1.95 12.82 -5.02
CA VAL A 90 1.16 13.90 -5.61
C VAL A 90 1.47 13.95 -7.10
N SER A 91 0.44 13.84 -7.93
CA SER A 91 0.60 13.90 -9.38
C SER A 91 1.05 15.30 -9.79
N ARG A 92 2.13 15.37 -10.53
CA ARG A 92 2.64 16.60 -11.15
C ARG A 92 2.70 16.49 -12.67
N LYS A 93 1.94 15.52 -13.20
CA LYS A 93 1.86 15.33 -14.65
C LYS A 93 0.97 16.43 -15.24
N PRO A 94 1.51 17.30 -16.12
CA PRO A 94 0.72 18.38 -16.73
C PRO A 94 -0.51 17.83 -17.47
N ASN A 95 -1.61 18.54 -17.39
CA ASN A 95 -2.87 18.20 -18.07
C ASN A 95 -3.54 16.91 -17.61
N ALA A 96 -3.03 16.24 -16.58
CA ALA A 96 -3.71 15.10 -15.99
C ALA A 96 -4.83 15.55 -15.07
N LYS A 97 -5.95 14.79 -15.04
CA LYS A 97 -7.06 15.05 -14.13
C LYS A 97 -6.65 14.95 -12.67
N THR A 98 -5.60 14.21 -12.39
CA THR A 98 -5.07 13.98 -11.05
C THR A 98 -4.03 15.02 -10.63
N PHE A 99 -3.72 16.01 -11.49
CA PHE A 99 -2.71 17.01 -11.18
C PHE A 99 -2.95 17.65 -9.81
N GLY A 100 -1.92 17.66 -8.97
CA GLY A 100 -2.00 18.21 -7.62
C GLY A 100 -2.70 17.31 -6.59
N LYS A 101 -3.14 16.13 -6.98
CA LYS A 101 -3.82 15.18 -6.10
C LYS A 101 -2.94 13.98 -5.78
N TRP A 102 -3.20 13.36 -4.64
CA TRP A 102 -2.55 12.11 -4.27
C TRP A 102 -3.03 10.98 -5.17
N VAL A 103 -2.09 10.23 -5.72
CA VAL A 103 -2.39 9.03 -6.52
C VAL A 103 -1.63 7.84 -5.94
N PHE A 104 -2.28 6.69 -5.95
CA PHE A 104 -1.70 5.44 -5.47
C PHE A 104 -0.79 4.83 -6.51
N GLY A 105 0.40 4.41 -6.08
CA GLY A 105 1.35 3.69 -6.90
C GLY A 105 1.69 2.34 -6.31
N GLN A 106 1.67 1.31 -7.16
CA GLN A 106 2.05 -0.05 -6.76
C GLN A 106 3.16 -0.61 -7.64
N PHE A 107 3.89 0.27 -8.30
CA PHE A 107 5.09 -0.10 -9.03
C PHE A 107 6.25 -0.26 -8.04
N CYS A 108 7.39 -0.76 -8.50
CA CYS A 108 8.55 -0.90 -7.64
C CYS A 108 8.92 0.44 -7.01
N PRO A 109 8.78 0.61 -5.70
CA PRO A 109 9.11 1.88 -5.06
C PRO A 109 10.62 2.08 -5.03
N MET A 110 11.04 3.30 -5.31
CA MET A 110 12.42 3.74 -5.11
C MET A 110 12.48 4.35 -3.72
N ILE A 111 13.15 3.68 -2.79
CA ILE A 111 13.20 4.10 -1.39
C ILE A 111 14.61 4.63 -1.09
N PRO A 112 14.76 5.90 -0.66
CA PRO A 112 16.07 6.38 -0.23
C PRO A 112 16.67 5.47 0.83
N ALA A 113 17.97 5.20 0.75
CA ALA A 113 18.64 4.29 1.66
C ALA A 113 18.39 4.65 3.12
N GLU A 114 18.42 5.93 3.44
CA GLU A 114 18.17 6.43 4.79
C GLU A 114 16.75 6.17 5.29
N ASP A 115 15.77 6.07 4.38
CA ASP A 115 14.37 5.84 4.75
C ASP A 115 14.05 4.36 4.94
N PHE A 116 14.81 3.47 4.30
CA PHE A 116 14.47 2.05 4.30
C PHE A 116 14.49 1.45 5.71
N GLU A 117 15.54 1.71 6.46
CA GLU A 117 15.63 1.20 7.84
C GLU A 117 14.56 1.81 8.73
N GLY A 118 14.29 3.12 8.56
CA GLY A 118 13.23 3.80 9.31
C GLY A 118 11.86 3.23 9.05
N LEU A 119 11.56 2.91 7.78
CA LEU A 119 10.31 2.29 7.38
C LEU A 119 10.14 0.90 8.04
N ILE A 120 11.17 0.07 7.96
CA ILE A 120 11.15 -1.28 8.56
C ILE A 120 11.05 -1.18 10.09
N LYS A 121 11.81 -0.28 10.70
CA LYS A 121 11.76 -0.07 12.15
C LYS A 121 10.37 0.33 12.61
N LYS A 122 9.74 1.28 11.92
CA LYS A 122 8.37 1.70 12.23
C LYS A 122 7.39 0.55 12.08
N ALA A 123 7.51 -0.24 11.01
CA ALA A 123 6.64 -1.40 10.79
C ALA A 123 6.77 -2.42 11.90
N ARG A 124 7.96 -2.63 12.46
CA ARG A 124 8.17 -3.52 13.60
C ARG A 124 7.61 -2.94 14.89
N GLN A 125 7.85 -1.66 15.16
CA GLN A 125 7.37 -0.99 16.38
C GLN A 125 5.86 -0.95 16.47
N GLU A 126 5.18 -0.81 15.35
CA GLU A 126 3.71 -0.77 15.29
C GLU A 126 3.08 -2.13 15.01
N ASN A 127 3.87 -3.20 15.11
CA ASN A 127 3.42 -4.59 14.97
C ASN A 127 2.80 -4.91 13.60
N ILE A 128 3.26 -4.25 12.54
CA ILE A 128 2.87 -4.60 11.18
C ILE A 128 3.61 -5.86 10.75
N ILE A 129 4.90 -5.91 11.04
CA ILE A 129 5.73 -7.12 10.82
C ILE A 129 5.55 -8.03 12.03
N ILE A 130 5.10 -9.22 11.77
CA ILE A 130 4.87 -10.24 12.80
C ILE A 130 5.70 -11.49 12.54
#